data_dbd0ee8aa4cc367ca3536cce9308cdfd
#
_entry.id   dbd0ee8aa4cc367ca3536cce9308cdfd
#
_cell.length_a   1.000
_cell.length_b   1.000
_cell.length_c   1.000
_cell.angle_alpha   90.00
_cell.angle_beta   90.00
_cell.angle_gamma   90.00
#
_symmetry.space_group_name_H-M   'P 1'
#
loop_
_entity.id
_entity.type
_entity.pdbx_description
1 polymer ?
#
loop_
_entity_poly.entity_id
_entity_poly.type
_entity_poly.pdbx_seq_one_letter_code
_entity_poly.pdbx_strand_id
1 'polypeptide(L)'
;PNLKDFTFVGEEVVELEVKASTDKITMNCAEITISSASVNIGGENIESKDINYDKEQEIVSIQFPSKLQLGAGLLSMKYTGELNDKMKGFYRSKYTTPNGEERYCAVTQFEAADARRAFPCWDEPAIKATFDITMIVPKDKVTLSNMNVIEETAHQEDSGLKIVKFARTPIMSTYLLAFVIGEFDYVEDRDEDGVLVR
;
A
#
# COMPACT_ATOMS: atom_id res chain seq x y z
N PRO A 1 5.77 1.19 -8.18
CA PRO A 1 5.08 0.60 -9.33
C PRO A 1 5.91 0.70 -10.60
N ASN A 2 5.70 -0.25 -11.51
CA ASN A 2 6.29 -0.29 -12.83
C ASN A 2 5.20 -0.03 -13.89
N LEU A 3 5.21 1.17 -14.49
CA LEU A 3 4.22 1.58 -15.49
C LEU A 3 4.47 0.99 -16.90
N LYS A 4 5.56 0.25 -17.11
CA LYS A 4 5.83 -0.45 -18.37
C LYS A 4 5.26 -1.87 -18.33
N ASP A 5 5.49 -2.58 -17.23
CA ASP A 5 5.06 -3.96 -17.05
C ASP A 5 3.71 -4.06 -16.32
N PHE A 6 3.17 -2.91 -15.88
CA PHE A 6 1.92 -2.78 -15.12
C PHE A 6 1.88 -3.64 -13.86
N THR A 7 2.96 -3.59 -13.09
CA THR A 7 3.10 -4.31 -11.82
C THR A 7 3.50 -3.36 -10.69
N PHE A 8 3.32 -3.81 -9.47
CA PHE A 8 3.89 -3.16 -8.30
C PHE A 8 4.46 -4.18 -7.31
N VAL A 9 5.42 -3.72 -6.54
CA VAL A 9 5.96 -4.41 -5.38
C VAL A 9 5.60 -3.59 -4.16
N GLY A 10 5.20 -4.24 -3.08
CA GLY A 10 4.92 -3.62 -1.80
C GLY A 10 5.63 -4.35 -0.67
N GLU A 11 5.97 -3.58 0.34
CA GLU A 11 6.41 -4.05 1.65
C GLU A 11 5.57 -3.32 2.68
N GLU A 12 5.09 -4.03 3.69
CA GLU A 12 4.37 -3.42 4.79
C GLU A 12 4.76 -4.02 6.13
N VAL A 13 4.64 -3.20 7.15
CA VAL A 13 4.76 -3.60 8.56
C VAL A 13 3.49 -3.16 9.28
N VAL A 14 2.77 -4.13 9.83
CA VAL A 14 1.53 -3.90 10.54
C VAL A 14 1.76 -4.06 12.04
N GLU A 15 1.55 -2.99 12.80
CA GLU A 15 1.49 -3.05 14.26
C GLU A 15 0.17 -3.69 14.68
N LEU A 16 0.23 -4.77 15.42
CA LEU A 16 -0.94 -5.53 15.86
C LEU A 16 -0.83 -5.99 17.31
N GLU A 17 -1.94 -6.41 17.88
CA GLU A 17 -1.99 -7.02 19.20
C GLU A 17 -2.64 -8.41 19.10
N VAL A 18 -1.89 -9.45 19.52
CA VAL A 18 -2.40 -10.82 19.61
C VAL A 18 -3.14 -10.98 20.94
N LYS A 19 -4.47 -11.03 20.89
CA LYS A 19 -5.35 -11.10 22.07
C LYS A 19 -5.75 -12.50 22.46
N ALA A 20 -5.63 -13.45 21.54
CA ALA A 20 -5.96 -14.86 21.77
C ALA A 20 -4.89 -15.75 21.17
N SER A 21 -4.67 -16.92 21.78
CA SER A 21 -3.68 -17.89 21.31
C SER A 21 -4.04 -18.39 19.90
N THR A 22 -3.22 -18.09 18.94
CA THR A 22 -3.38 -18.48 17.54
C THR A 22 -2.02 -18.77 16.90
N ASP A 23 -2.01 -19.62 15.90
CA ASP A 23 -0.87 -19.88 15.03
C ASP A 23 -1.14 -19.37 13.61
N LYS A 24 -2.22 -18.59 13.44
CA LYS A 24 -2.66 -18.08 12.14
C LYS A 24 -3.13 -16.64 12.23
N ILE A 25 -2.72 -15.84 11.25
CA ILE A 25 -3.26 -14.49 10.99
C ILE A 25 -4.04 -14.55 9.67
N THR A 26 -5.27 -14.04 9.68
CA THR A 26 -6.13 -13.98 8.49
C THR A 26 -6.49 -12.55 8.19
N MET A 27 -6.36 -12.14 6.91
CA MET A 27 -6.65 -10.79 6.42
C MET A 27 -7.28 -10.84 5.03
N ASN A 28 -7.87 -9.73 4.59
CA ASN A 28 -8.32 -9.60 3.21
C ASN A 28 -7.11 -9.43 2.28
N CYS A 29 -7.16 -10.10 1.14
CA CYS A 29 -6.13 -10.05 0.12
C CYS A 29 -6.69 -10.59 -1.20
N ALA A 30 -6.61 -9.80 -2.25
CA ALA A 30 -7.11 -10.19 -3.56
C ALA A 30 -6.13 -9.72 -4.65
N GLU A 31 -5.87 -10.60 -5.63
CA GLU A 31 -4.99 -10.31 -6.79
C GLU A 31 -3.56 -9.91 -6.40
N ILE A 32 -3.10 -10.26 -5.19
CA ILE A 32 -1.77 -10.03 -4.65
C ILE A 32 -1.09 -11.38 -4.36
N THR A 33 0.20 -11.44 -4.60
CA THR A 33 1.05 -12.59 -4.22
C THR A 33 2.01 -12.14 -3.12
N ILE A 34 1.86 -12.68 -1.93
CA ILE A 34 2.79 -12.47 -0.81
C ILE A 34 3.97 -13.42 -0.99
N SER A 35 5.17 -12.88 -1.08
CA SER A 35 6.41 -13.64 -1.24
C SER A 35 7.05 -14.03 0.09
N SER A 36 6.81 -13.26 1.15
CA SER A 36 7.28 -13.56 2.51
C SER A 36 6.39 -12.88 3.54
N ALA A 37 6.24 -13.52 4.69
CA ALA A 37 5.59 -12.94 5.84
C ALA A 37 6.29 -13.41 7.11
N SER A 38 6.49 -12.52 8.08
CA SER A 38 7.03 -12.83 9.40
C SER A 38 6.36 -11.97 10.46
N VAL A 39 6.33 -12.46 11.69
CA VAL A 39 5.86 -11.68 12.84
C VAL A 39 6.96 -11.57 13.88
N ASN A 40 7.24 -10.34 14.31
CA ASN A 40 8.08 -10.10 15.48
C ASN A 40 7.20 -9.87 16.70
N ILE A 41 7.27 -10.75 17.69
CA ILE A 41 6.49 -10.68 18.92
C ILE A 41 7.29 -11.20 20.09
N GLY A 42 7.27 -10.50 21.21
CA GLY A 42 8.08 -10.84 22.38
C GLY A 42 9.60 -10.78 22.12
N GLY A 43 10.04 -10.06 21.08
CA GLY A 43 11.44 -9.98 20.68
C GLY A 43 11.94 -11.14 19.79
N GLU A 44 11.05 -12.06 19.43
CA GLU A 44 11.33 -13.17 18.52
C GLU A 44 10.74 -12.90 17.13
N ASN A 45 11.53 -13.11 16.07
CA ASN A 45 11.05 -13.06 14.69
C ASN A 45 10.69 -14.46 14.23
N ILE A 46 9.43 -14.67 13.89
CA ILE A 46 8.86 -15.96 13.49
C ILE A 46 8.44 -15.85 12.01
N GLU A 47 9.11 -16.60 11.15
CA GLU A 47 8.75 -16.68 9.73
C GLU A 47 7.46 -17.50 9.56
N SER A 48 6.66 -17.12 8.57
CA SER A 48 5.49 -17.91 8.20
C SER A 48 5.91 -19.27 7.65
N LYS A 49 5.13 -20.30 8.00
CA LYS A 49 5.29 -21.65 7.48
C LYS A 49 4.58 -21.82 6.14
N ASP A 50 3.36 -21.31 6.03
CA ASP A 50 2.51 -21.42 4.86
C ASP A 50 1.71 -20.12 4.67
N ILE A 51 1.40 -19.81 3.41
CA ILE A 51 0.53 -18.69 3.02
C ILE A 51 -0.55 -19.26 2.11
N ASN A 52 -1.79 -19.29 2.59
CA ASN A 52 -2.92 -19.93 1.92
C ASN A 52 -3.96 -18.90 1.54
N TYR A 53 -4.40 -18.92 0.27
CA TYR A 53 -5.37 -17.99 -0.28
C TYR A 53 -6.73 -18.67 -0.47
N ASP A 54 -7.77 -18.01 0.00
CA ASP A 54 -9.14 -18.27 -0.41
C ASP A 54 -9.59 -17.15 -1.36
N LYS A 55 -9.59 -17.47 -2.66
CA LYS A 55 -9.88 -16.49 -3.71
C LYS A 55 -11.36 -16.10 -3.75
N GLU A 56 -12.27 -16.98 -3.31
CA GLU A 56 -13.71 -16.70 -3.29
C GLU A 56 -14.06 -15.73 -2.17
N GLN A 57 -13.41 -15.86 -1.02
CA GLN A 57 -13.60 -14.98 0.13
C GLN A 57 -12.66 -13.75 0.08
N GLU A 58 -11.73 -13.70 -0.88
CA GLU A 58 -10.70 -12.66 -0.97
C GLU A 58 -9.90 -12.50 0.33
N ILE A 59 -9.48 -13.63 0.91
CA ILE A 59 -8.69 -13.69 2.14
C ILE A 59 -7.39 -14.46 1.94
N VAL A 60 -6.40 -14.10 2.74
CA VAL A 60 -5.17 -14.84 2.95
C VAL A 60 -5.07 -15.27 4.41
N SER A 61 -4.63 -16.50 4.62
CA SER A 61 -4.28 -17.07 5.92
C SER A 61 -2.78 -17.31 5.98
N ILE A 62 -2.10 -16.60 6.85
CA ILE A 62 -0.67 -16.71 7.11
C ILE A 62 -0.50 -17.63 8.30
N GLN A 63 0.04 -18.83 8.08
CA GLN A 63 0.23 -19.86 9.10
C GLN A 63 1.65 -19.79 9.66
N PHE A 64 1.78 -19.81 10.97
CA PHE A 64 3.06 -19.83 11.68
C PHE A 64 3.37 -21.24 12.22
N PRO A 65 4.64 -21.58 12.45
CA PRO A 65 5.03 -22.93 12.91
C PRO A 65 4.56 -23.26 14.33
N SER A 66 4.28 -22.25 15.14
CA SER A 66 3.82 -22.37 16.52
C SER A 66 2.81 -21.28 16.86
N LYS A 67 2.14 -21.44 17.98
CA LYS A 67 1.24 -20.41 18.52
C LYS A 67 2.01 -19.15 18.87
N LEU A 68 1.49 -18.02 18.42
CA LEU A 68 2.02 -16.70 18.71
C LEU A 68 1.81 -16.34 20.18
N GLN A 69 2.78 -15.65 20.75
CA GLN A 69 2.66 -15.08 22.08
C GLN A 69 1.55 -14.02 22.11
N LEU A 70 0.92 -13.82 23.26
CA LEU A 70 -0.03 -12.74 23.46
C LEU A 70 0.72 -11.41 23.59
N GLY A 71 0.14 -10.33 23.06
CA GLY A 71 0.67 -8.97 23.17
C GLY A 71 0.95 -8.29 21.84
N ALA A 72 1.68 -7.19 21.91
CA ALA A 72 2.04 -6.39 20.75
C ALA A 72 3.04 -7.10 19.85
N GLY A 73 2.84 -7.00 18.54
CA GLY A 73 3.71 -7.56 17.53
C GLY A 73 3.74 -6.74 16.25
N LEU A 74 4.73 -7.02 15.40
CA LEU A 74 4.93 -6.41 14.09
C LEU A 74 4.83 -7.51 13.02
N LEU A 75 3.79 -7.48 12.21
CA LEU A 75 3.65 -8.36 11.06
C LEU A 75 4.29 -7.68 9.85
N SER A 76 5.32 -8.29 9.29
CA SER A 76 6.03 -7.80 8.10
C SER A 76 5.69 -8.67 6.91
N MET A 77 5.35 -8.06 5.77
CA MET A 77 5.01 -8.77 4.54
C MET A 77 5.68 -8.12 3.34
N LYS A 78 6.09 -8.95 2.36
CA LYS A 78 6.52 -8.52 1.03
C LYS A 78 5.59 -9.14 0.00
N TYR A 79 5.18 -8.34 -0.98
CA TYR A 79 4.18 -8.81 -1.95
C TYR A 79 4.33 -8.12 -3.29
N THR A 80 3.67 -8.70 -4.29
CA THR A 80 3.55 -8.15 -5.64
C THR A 80 2.10 -8.15 -6.09
N GLY A 81 1.75 -7.20 -6.95
CA GLY A 81 0.45 -7.13 -7.57
C GLY A 81 0.52 -6.56 -8.99
N GLU A 82 -0.61 -6.59 -9.68
CA GLU A 82 -0.79 -6.02 -11.01
C GLU A 82 -1.52 -4.68 -10.95
N LEU A 83 -1.03 -3.71 -11.71
CA LEU A 83 -1.78 -2.49 -12.01
C LEU A 83 -2.85 -2.84 -13.06
N ASN A 84 -4.00 -3.31 -12.61
CA ASN A 84 -5.11 -3.68 -13.48
C ASN A 84 -5.69 -2.46 -14.24
N ASP A 85 -6.65 -2.69 -15.15
CA ASP A 85 -7.36 -1.66 -15.93
C ASP A 85 -8.86 -1.60 -15.60
N LYS A 86 -9.25 -2.09 -14.41
CA LYS A 86 -10.65 -2.23 -13.98
C LYS A 86 -11.15 -1.10 -13.09
N MET A 87 -10.31 -0.06 -12.84
CA MET A 87 -10.59 1.05 -11.91
C MET A 87 -10.92 0.58 -10.49
N LYS A 88 -10.19 -0.44 -10.00
CA LYS A 88 -10.34 -1.03 -8.67
C LYS A 88 -8.98 -1.31 -8.05
N GLY A 89 -8.85 -1.06 -6.76
CA GLY A 89 -7.61 -1.26 -6.06
C GLY A 89 -6.54 -0.28 -6.55
N PHE A 90 -5.32 -0.74 -6.76
CA PHE A 90 -4.23 0.03 -7.36
C PHE A 90 -4.15 -0.33 -8.84
N TYR A 91 -4.51 0.62 -9.72
CA TYR A 91 -4.72 0.36 -11.13
C TYR A 91 -4.05 1.38 -12.03
N ARG A 92 -3.88 1.03 -13.32
CA ARG A 92 -3.41 1.94 -14.35
C ARG A 92 -4.56 2.71 -14.99
N SER A 93 -4.36 3.99 -15.21
CA SER A 93 -5.26 4.84 -15.98
C SER A 93 -4.53 5.37 -17.21
N LYS A 94 -5.13 5.18 -18.39
CA LYS A 94 -4.57 5.63 -19.65
C LYS A 94 -5.02 7.05 -19.97
N TYR A 95 -4.13 7.86 -20.47
CA TYR A 95 -4.44 9.18 -21.01
C TYR A 95 -3.67 9.45 -22.30
N THR A 96 -4.11 10.43 -23.07
CA THR A 96 -3.45 10.86 -24.30
C THR A 96 -2.88 12.25 -24.09
N THR A 97 -1.60 12.42 -24.38
CA THR A 97 -0.94 13.72 -24.33
C THR A 97 -1.44 14.64 -25.46
N PRO A 98 -1.21 15.97 -25.38
CA PRO A 98 -1.55 16.90 -26.47
C PRO A 98 -0.89 16.54 -27.82
N ASN A 99 0.22 15.81 -27.79
CA ASN A 99 0.91 15.35 -29.00
C ASN A 99 0.37 14.02 -29.54
N GLY A 100 -0.68 13.46 -28.94
CA GLY A 100 -1.29 12.19 -29.36
C GLY A 100 -0.60 10.93 -28.83
N GLU A 101 0.37 11.05 -27.92
CA GLU A 101 1.03 9.89 -27.29
C GLU A 101 0.14 9.28 -26.20
N GLU A 102 0.02 7.96 -26.19
CA GLU A 102 -0.62 7.25 -25.09
C GLU A 102 0.35 7.09 -23.92
N ARG A 103 -0.12 7.45 -22.73
CA ARG A 103 0.63 7.33 -21.48
C ARG A 103 -0.25 6.76 -20.35
N TYR A 104 0.39 6.36 -19.27
CA TYR A 104 -0.28 5.76 -18.13
C TYR A 104 0.14 6.44 -16.83
N CYS A 105 -0.82 6.57 -15.92
CA CYS A 105 -0.59 6.83 -14.50
C CYS A 105 -1.06 5.63 -13.68
N ALA A 106 -0.60 5.54 -12.43
CA ALA A 106 -1.10 4.58 -11.47
C ALA A 106 -1.84 5.32 -10.36
N VAL A 107 -3.06 4.90 -10.08
CA VAL A 107 -3.96 5.53 -9.11
C VAL A 107 -4.73 4.47 -8.34
N THR A 108 -5.30 4.86 -7.21
CA THR A 108 -6.11 3.95 -6.39
C THR A 108 -7.58 4.33 -6.38
N GLN A 109 -8.43 3.30 -6.28
CA GLN A 109 -9.84 3.40 -5.93
C GLN A 109 -10.16 2.23 -5.00
N PHE A 110 -10.33 2.51 -3.71
CA PHE A 110 -10.49 1.49 -2.67
C PHE A 110 -11.91 1.34 -2.13
N GLU A 111 -12.76 2.33 -2.35
CA GLU A 111 -14.16 2.21 -1.94
C GLU A 111 -14.91 1.22 -2.87
N ALA A 112 -15.67 0.26 -2.33
CA ALA A 112 -15.94 0.08 -0.90
C ALA A 112 -14.93 -0.85 -0.19
N ALA A 113 -14.37 -1.87 -0.87
CA ALA A 113 -13.56 -2.94 -0.28
C ALA A 113 -12.47 -3.42 -1.27
N ASP A 114 -11.77 -2.49 -1.89
CA ASP A 114 -10.73 -2.77 -2.89
C ASP A 114 -9.32 -2.38 -2.42
N ALA A 115 -9.12 -1.94 -1.15
CA ALA A 115 -7.79 -1.77 -0.56
C ALA A 115 -7.01 -3.08 -0.53
N ARG A 116 -7.70 -4.20 -0.32
CA ARG A 116 -7.18 -5.58 -0.37
C ARG A 116 -6.51 -5.97 -1.68
N ARG A 117 -6.72 -5.19 -2.76
CA ARG A 117 -6.08 -5.38 -4.08
C ARG A 117 -4.78 -4.59 -4.23
N ALA A 118 -4.46 -3.73 -3.26
CA ALA A 118 -3.22 -2.95 -3.24
C ALA A 118 -2.26 -3.44 -2.16
N PHE A 119 -2.78 -3.88 -1.01
CA PHE A 119 -2.00 -4.44 0.11
C PHE A 119 -2.89 -5.36 0.96
N PRO A 120 -2.34 -6.43 1.56
CA PRO A 120 -3.07 -7.25 2.53
C PRO A 120 -3.50 -6.41 3.73
N CYS A 121 -4.77 -6.49 4.14
CA CYS A 121 -5.30 -5.68 5.25
C CYS A 121 -6.58 -6.28 5.84
N TRP A 122 -7.04 -5.75 6.96
CA TRP A 122 -8.42 -5.94 7.42
C TRP A 122 -9.28 -4.85 6.78
N ASP A 123 -9.85 -5.17 5.62
CA ASP A 123 -10.53 -4.21 4.76
C ASP A 123 -12.00 -4.01 5.17
N GLU A 124 -12.15 -3.50 6.39
CA GLU A 124 -13.40 -3.24 7.09
C GLU A 124 -13.43 -1.78 7.57
N PRO A 125 -14.50 -1.01 7.32
CA PRO A 125 -14.55 0.42 7.71
C PRO A 125 -14.33 0.66 9.20
N ALA A 126 -14.68 -0.30 10.06
CA ALA A 126 -14.53 -0.21 11.51
C ALA A 126 -13.10 -0.48 11.99
N ILE A 127 -12.27 -1.16 11.20
CA ILE A 127 -10.88 -1.46 11.53
C ILE A 127 -10.01 -0.35 10.96
N LYS A 128 -9.67 0.60 11.83
CA LYS A 128 -8.93 1.81 11.45
C LYS A 128 -7.48 1.75 11.93
N ALA A 129 -6.60 2.40 11.18
CA ALA A 129 -5.19 2.56 11.52
C ALA A 129 -4.67 3.95 11.09
N THR A 130 -3.48 4.30 11.54
CA THR A 130 -2.65 5.33 10.92
C THR A 130 -1.79 4.68 9.85
N PHE A 131 -1.44 5.44 8.81
CA PHE A 131 -0.61 4.95 7.72
C PHE A 131 0.61 5.85 7.54
N ASP A 132 1.79 5.24 7.52
CA ASP A 132 3.04 5.85 7.10
C ASP A 132 3.34 5.37 5.69
N ILE A 133 3.26 6.26 4.71
CA ILE A 133 3.41 5.91 3.30
C ILE A 133 4.76 6.36 2.78
N THR A 134 5.47 5.44 2.15
CA THR A 134 6.67 5.70 1.36
C THR A 134 6.49 5.12 -0.03
N MET A 135 6.70 5.93 -1.06
CA MET A 135 6.61 5.49 -2.46
C MET A 135 7.97 5.56 -3.12
N ILE A 136 8.37 4.48 -3.79
CA ILE A 136 9.53 4.45 -4.69
C ILE A 136 8.98 4.53 -6.11
N VAL A 137 9.29 5.60 -6.81
CA VAL A 137 8.68 5.96 -8.10
C VAL A 137 9.72 6.49 -9.07
N PRO A 138 9.46 6.46 -10.40
CA PRO A 138 10.34 7.14 -11.35
C PRO A 138 10.53 8.61 -10.99
N LYS A 139 11.76 9.12 -11.09
CA LYS A 139 12.13 10.47 -10.65
C LYS A 139 11.38 11.59 -11.35
N ASP A 140 10.92 11.34 -12.60
CA ASP A 140 10.17 12.27 -13.43
C ASP A 140 8.67 12.30 -13.14
N LYS A 141 8.17 11.44 -12.26
CA LYS A 141 6.75 11.37 -11.91
C LYS A 141 6.43 12.17 -10.64
N VAL A 142 5.28 12.80 -10.66
CA VAL A 142 4.64 13.34 -9.46
C VAL A 142 3.98 12.20 -8.71
N THR A 143 4.08 12.21 -7.38
CA THR A 143 3.37 11.26 -6.54
C THR A 143 2.63 11.99 -5.42
N LEU A 144 1.39 11.55 -5.17
CA LEU A 144 0.49 12.11 -4.18
C LEU A 144 -0.08 10.99 -3.31
N SER A 145 -0.39 11.33 -2.07
CA SER A 145 -1.12 10.48 -1.13
C SER A 145 -2.05 11.36 -0.28
N ASN A 146 -2.64 10.81 0.77
CA ASN A 146 -3.55 11.54 1.65
C ASN A 146 -2.90 12.73 2.37
N MET A 147 -1.59 12.64 2.61
CA MET A 147 -0.85 13.64 3.38
C MET A 147 0.22 14.33 2.52
N ASN A 148 0.74 15.44 3.00
CA ASN A 148 1.84 16.15 2.36
C ASN A 148 3.14 15.35 2.39
N VAL A 149 4.00 15.61 1.43
CA VAL A 149 5.38 15.10 1.38
C VAL A 149 6.20 15.71 2.51
N ILE A 150 6.91 14.88 3.25
CA ILE A 150 7.85 15.31 4.30
C ILE A 150 9.32 15.07 3.93
N GLU A 151 9.58 14.16 3.00
CA GLU A 151 10.93 13.86 2.53
C GLU A 151 10.88 13.36 1.07
N GLU A 152 11.77 13.87 0.24
CA GLU A 152 12.02 13.34 -1.10
C GLU A 152 13.53 13.20 -1.32
N THR A 153 13.98 11.98 -1.65
CA THR A 153 15.40 11.67 -1.86
C THR A 153 15.59 10.82 -3.11
N ALA A 154 16.79 10.89 -3.70
CA ALA A 154 17.14 9.99 -4.78
C ALA A 154 17.28 8.54 -4.24
N HIS A 155 16.86 7.57 -5.04
CA HIS A 155 17.09 6.17 -4.73
C HIS A 155 18.59 5.85 -4.85
N GLN A 156 19.14 5.13 -3.87
CA GLN A 156 20.61 4.93 -3.78
C GLN A 156 21.15 3.99 -4.86
N GLU A 157 20.39 2.97 -5.24
CA GLU A 157 20.81 1.92 -6.16
C GLU A 157 20.34 2.14 -7.60
N ASP A 158 19.27 2.94 -7.80
CA ASP A 158 18.71 3.24 -9.12
C ASP A 158 18.51 4.75 -9.28
N SER A 159 19.37 5.38 -10.07
CA SER A 159 19.32 6.83 -10.36
C SER A 159 18.09 7.28 -11.15
N GLY A 160 17.32 6.35 -11.69
CA GLY A 160 16.04 6.60 -12.37
C GLY A 160 14.86 6.73 -11.42
N LEU A 161 15.03 6.37 -10.14
CA LEU A 161 14.01 6.37 -9.11
C LEU A 161 14.25 7.43 -8.05
N LYS A 162 13.17 7.78 -7.33
CA LYS A 162 13.18 8.58 -6.11
C LYS A 162 12.33 7.93 -5.04
N ILE A 163 12.64 8.24 -3.78
CA ILE A 163 11.91 7.83 -2.59
C ILE A 163 11.15 9.05 -2.08
N VAL A 164 9.85 8.93 -1.93
CA VAL A 164 8.98 9.99 -1.42
C VAL A 164 8.25 9.49 -0.18
N LYS A 165 8.46 10.18 0.95
CA LYS A 165 7.77 9.89 2.22
C LYS A 165 6.71 10.94 2.49
N PHE A 166 5.56 10.48 2.92
CA PHE A 166 4.43 11.31 3.30
C PHE A 166 4.31 11.40 4.82
N ALA A 167 3.71 12.46 5.31
CA ALA A 167 3.35 12.57 6.71
C ALA A 167 2.37 11.45 7.11
N ARG A 168 2.42 11.06 8.38
CA ARG A 168 1.49 10.06 8.94
C ARG A 168 0.05 10.53 8.84
N THR A 169 -0.84 9.66 8.41
CA THR A 169 -2.26 9.96 8.33
C THR A 169 -2.89 10.05 9.73
N PRO A 170 -4.02 10.72 9.90
CA PRO A 170 -4.92 10.48 11.02
C PRO A 170 -5.35 8.99 11.05
N ILE A 171 -5.95 8.57 12.17
CA ILE A 171 -6.62 7.26 12.23
C ILE A 171 -7.79 7.26 11.24
N MET A 172 -7.74 6.38 10.26
CA MET A 172 -8.75 6.29 9.20
C MET A 172 -8.95 4.85 8.72
N SER A 173 -10.05 4.62 7.99
CA SER A 173 -10.35 3.33 7.35
C SER A 173 -9.48 3.12 6.12
N THR A 174 -9.22 1.86 5.76
CA THR A 174 -8.41 1.46 4.60
C THR A 174 -8.90 2.04 3.28
N TYR A 175 -10.22 2.10 3.06
CA TYR A 175 -10.80 2.58 1.81
C TYR A 175 -10.53 4.06 1.49
N LEU A 176 -10.09 4.84 2.49
CA LEU A 176 -9.74 6.25 2.33
C LEU A 176 -8.29 6.46 1.88
N LEU A 177 -7.44 5.44 1.95
CA LEU A 177 -6.05 5.56 1.56
C LEU A 177 -5.92 5.74 0.05
N ALA A 178 -5.01 6.62 -0.37
CA ALA A 178 -4.82 6.94 -1.78
C ALA A 178 -3.34 6.97 -2.18
N PHE A 179 -3.05 6.41 -3.35
CA PHE A 179 -1.76 6.49 -4.05
C PHE A 179 -2.01 7.02 -5.45
N VAL A 180 -1.23 8.01 -5.87
CA VAL A 180 -1.32 8.60 -7.20
C VAL A 180 0.09 8.80 -7.73
N ILE A 181 0.41 8.24 -8.89
CA ILE A 181 1.71 8.36 -9.54
C ILE A 181 1.51 8.65 -11.03
N GLY A 182 2.04 9.75 -11.52
CA GLY A 182 1.88 10.13 -12.93
C GLY A 182 2.57 11.44 -13.30
N GLU A 183 2.23 11.93 -14.48
CA GLU A 183 2.65 13.25 -14.96
C GLU A 183 1.48 14.21 -14.70
N PHE A 184 1.62 15.03 -13.68
CA PHE A 184 0.57 15.97 -13.28
C PHE A 184 1.14 17.38 -13.20
N ASP A 185 0.39 18.33 -13.75
CA ASP A 185 0.51 19.75 -13.44
C ASP A 185 -0.46 20.11 -12.32
N TYR A 186 -0.21 21.21 -11.65
CA TYR A 186 -1.08 21.66 -10.57
C TYR A 186 -1.28 23.17 -10.61
N VAL A 187 -2.40 23.58 -10.06
CA VAL A 187 -2.69 24.96 -9.69
C VAL A 187 -2.82 25.02 -8.18
N GLU A 188 -2.23 26.03 -7.55
CA GLU A 188 -2.30 26.17 -6.11
C GLU A 188 -2.64 27.60 -5.70
N ASP A 189 -3.31 27.71 -4.56
CA ASP A 189 -3.62 28.97 -3.88
C ASP A 189 -3.68 28.71 -2.37
N ARG A 190 -3.90 29.76 -1.58
CA ARG A 190 -4.11 29.64 -0.16
C ARG A 190 -5.50 30.14 0.18
N ASP A 191 -6.17 29.42 1.08
CA ASP A 191 -7.45 29.86 1.65
C ASP A 191 -7.25 31.02 2.64
N GLU A 192 -8.37 31.50 3.20
CA GLU A 192 -8.40 32.63 4.15
C GLU A 192 -7.63 32.31 5.45
N ASP A 193 -7.48 31.04 5.82
CA ASP A 193 -6.74 30.56 6.97
C ASP A 193 -5.26 30.28 6.66
N GLY A 194 -4.83 30.48 5.41
CA GLY A 194 -3.47 30.26 4.93
C GLY A 194 -3.15 28.81 4.58
N VAL A 195 -4.15 27.93 4.54
CA VAL A 195 -3.99 26.53 4.15
C VAL A 195 -3.73 26.45 2.65
N LEU A 196 -2.68 25.70 2.27
CA LEU A 196 -2.36 25.48 0.87
C LEU A 196 -3.39 24.53 0.24
N VAL A 197 -4.06 25.01 -0.80
CA VAL A 197 -4.97 24.22 -1.65
C VAL A 197 -4.29 24.04 -3.00
N ARG A 198 -4.15 22.80 -3.44
CA ARG A 198 -3.47 22.44 -4.69
C ARG A 198 -4.34 21.53 -5.52
#